data_9d1211e4184a6ce84376731e9eb578da
#
_entry.id   9d1211e4184a6ce84376731e9eb578da
#
_cell.length_a   1.000
_cell.length_b   1.000
_cell.length_c   1.000
_cell.angle_alpha   90.00
_cell.angle_beta   90.00
_cell.angle_gamma   90.00
#
_symmetry.space_group_name_H-M   'P 1'
#
loop_
_entity.id
_entity.type
_entity.pdbx_description
1 polymer ?
#
loop_
_entity_poly.entity_id
_entity_poly.type
_entity_poly.pdbx_seq_one_letter_code
_entity_poly.pdbx_strand_id
1 'polypeptide(L)'
;MTYTEIKERKEKRYYYRVKSIRKGEKIEKQRVYLGANLNKQQLRDLEKKADEKLTGKIEEKSAKEKVIEKQEKTGKKTTFGISKEKNFSEWYTEIVKKAELGDLRYNVKGFLVFQPWSVMAMEKMYDYLEEVLQKKGHSPYWFPTVIPEENFMKEASHVKGFSPDVFWLKEIGGEKLALRPTSETAFYQMFALWIRSYKDLPFKTYQRANVFRYETKATRPFLRSREFYWIEAHCAHATQEDAMKQVHEDMETTKEVLHDIYGLPFIFFERPSWDKFPGAYRTFAADVLNPDGKVVQQPSTHFLNENFAKAFNVKFKDKDEKEKYCHITCYGPAISRIFASVIAVHGDDKGLRFPWKIAPIQVIIVPITNETLIINEAKKIKDELQENRISCKIDDSEARPGEKFYFWEMKGVPLRIELGKKEIQEKKLTIYRRDTDNKEKIPRGKLLEFIETASKEINKNLIKQADSLFKNKIIDTGTKQELKEIIDAGKIARCGFCSTEKDGEKCAEIVEKEINAEVRGTKLEKEKPQGKTSRCIICNKPAKHVVYIAKSY
;
A
#
# COMPACT_ATOMS: atom_id res chain seq x y z
N MET A 1 -41.34 -19.01 -7.42
CA MET A 1 -41.79 -20.00 -6.40
C MET A 1 -40.51 -20.65 -5.84
N THR A 2 -40.38 -20.72 -4.52
CA THR A 2 -39.22 -21.38 -3.87
C THR A 2 -39.66 -22.71 -3.29
N TYR A 3 -38.82 -23.72 -3.38
CA TYR A 3 -39.03 -25.05 -2.81
C TYR A 3 -37.72 -25.67 -2.34
N THR A 4 -37.80 -26.72 -1.49
CA THR A 4 -36.62 -27.44 -1.05
C THR A 4 -36.43 -28.70 -1.85
N GLU A 5 -35.30 -28.82 -2.53
CA GLU A 5 -34.88 -30.03 -3.26
C GLU A 5 -34.00 -30.87 -2.34
N ILE A 6 -34.30 -32.18 -2.25
CA ILE A 6 -33.52 -33.15 -1.45
C ILE A 6 -32.80 -34.08 -2.42
N LYS A 7 -31.49 -34.27 -2.24
CA LYS A 7 -30.66 -35.21 -3.01
C LYS A 7 -30.05 -36.23 -2.06
N GLU A 8 -30.23 -37.50 -2.36
CA GLU A 8 -29.62 -38.60 -1.60
C GLU A 8 -28.36 -39.09 -2.34
N ARG A 9 -27.24 -39.14 -1.61
CA ARG A 9 -25.97 -39.72 -2.08
C ARG A 9 -25.25 -40.42 -0.93
N LYS A 10 -24.84 -41.69 -1.11
CA LYS A 10 -24.06 -42.46 -0.13
C LYS A 10 -24.68 -42.36 1.29
N GLU A 11 -25.94 -42.70 1.42
CA GLU A 11 -26.72 -42.74 2.69
C GLU A 11 -26.86 -41.35 3.40
N LYS A 12 -26.56 -40.24 2.73
CA LYS A 12 -26.76 -38.89 3.26
C LYS A 12 -27.76 -38.12 2.44
N ARG A 13 -28.63 -37.36 3.13
CA ARG A 13 -29.59 -36.43 2.51
C ARG A 13 -29.03 -35.04 2.49
N TYR A 14 -28.96 -34.43 1.30
CA TYR A 14 -28.47 -33.07 1.04
C TYR A 14 -29.65 -32.17 0.68
N TYR A 15 -29.82 -31.03 1.37
CA TYR A 15 -30.94 -30.14 1.21
C TYR A 15 -30.52 -28.89 0.48
N TYR A 16 -31.31 -28.45 -0.52
CA TYR A 16 -31.08 -27.26 -1.30
C TYR A 16 -32.33 -26.42 -1.40
N ARG A 17 -32.29 -25.12 -1.10
CA ARG A 17 -33.37 -24.19 -1.36
C ARG A 17 -33.28 -23.72 -2.80
N VAL A 18 -34.34 -23.88 -3.59
CA VAL A 18 -34.37 -23.66 -5.04
C VAL A 18 -35.41 -22.60 -5.36
N LYS A 19 -35.04 -21.59 -6.15
CA LYS A 19 -35.93 -20.60 -6.70
C LYS A 19 -35.93 -20.75 -8.23
N SER A 20 -37.11 -20.95 -8.81
CA SER A 20 -37.29 -20.98 -10.25
C SER A 20 -37.66 -19.60 -10.76
N ILE A 21 -36.92 -19.09 -11.74
CA ILE A 21 -37.08 -17.78 -12.36
C ILE A 21 -37.37 -18.02 -13.85
N ARG A 22 -38.48 -17.50 -14.33
CA ARG A 22 -38.86 -17.55 -15.76
C ARG A 22 -38.23 -16.36 -16.48
N LYS A 23 -37.41 -16.62 -17.50
CA LYS A 23 -36.85 -15.61 -18.41
C LYS A 23 -37.26 -15.96 -19.83
N GLY A 24 -38.34 -15.32 -20.28
CA GLY A 24 -38.98 -15.67 -21.55
C GLY A 24 -39.49 -17.12 -21.53
N GLU A 25 -39.07 -17.94 -22.48
CA GLU A 25 -39.45 -19.37 -22.57
C GLU A 25 -38.58 -20.29 -21.72
N LYS A 26 -37.47 -19.81 -21.14
CA LYS A 26 -36.53 -20.62 -20.33
C LYS A 26 -36.76 -20.43 -18.83
N ILE A 27 -36.64 -21.55 -18.09
CA ILE A 27 -36.69 -21.54 -16.63
C ILE A 27 -35.27 -21.75 -16.09
N GLU A 28 -34.74 -20.73 -15.40
CA GLU A 28 -33.49 -20.83 -14.66
C GLU A 28 -33.75 -21.20 -13.20
N LYS A 29 -32.92 -22.06 -12.63
CA LYS A 29 -33.02 -22.47 -11.21
C LYS A 29 -31.80 -21.96 -10.42
N GLN A 30 -32.05 -21.09 -9.46
CA GLN A 30 -31.05 -20.70 -8.47
C GLN A 30 -31.12 -21.64 -7.26
N ARG A 31 -29.98 -22.13 -6.78
CA ARG A 31 -29.90 -23.09 -5.66
C ARG A 31 -29.00 -22.56 -4.57
N VAL A 32 -29.46 -22.67 -3.33
CA VAL A 32 -28.67 -22.41 -2.11
C VAL A 32 -28.60 -23.71 -1.33
N TYR A 33 -27.40 -24.17 -1.04
CA TYR A 33 -27.18 -25.36 -0.22
C TYR A 33 -27.49 -25.07 1.25
N LEU A 34 -28.32 -25.89 1.87
CA LEU A 34 -28.77 -25.75 3.26
C LEU A 34 -27.95 -26.59 4.23
N GLY A 35 -27.50 -27.77 3.82
CA GLY A 35 -26.78 -28.71 4.66
C GLY A 35 -27.10 -30.18 4.36
N ALA A 36 -26.50 -31.07 5.12
CA ALA A 36 -26.74 -32.51 5.02
C ALA A 36 -27.33 -33.09 6.34
N ASN A 37 -28.22 -34.06 6.24
CA ASN A 37 -28.83 -34.75 7.35
C ASN A 37 -29.47 -33.81 8.40
N LEU A 38 -30.15 -32.76 7.97
CA LEU A 38 -30.76 -31.74 8.82
C LEU A 38 -32.04 -32.29 9.48
N ASN A 39 -32.27 -31.96 10.77
CA ASN A 39 -33.54 -32.19 11.42
C ASN A 39 -34.60 -31.13 10.98
N LYS A 40 -35.88 -31.36 11.29
CA LYS A 40 -36.99 -30.48 10.86
C LYS A 40 -36.86 -29.03 11.31
N GLN A 41 -36.30 -28.77 12.50
CA GLN A 41 -36.14 -27.43 13.03
C GLN A 41 -34.99 -26.70 12.32
N GLN A 42 -33.85 -27.33 12.21
CA GLN A 42 -32.69 -26.81 11.49
C GLN A 42 -33.01 -26.50 10.02
N LEU A 43 -33.80 -27.37 9.37
CA LEU A 43 -34.21 -27.19 8.01
C LEU A 43 -35.06 -25.91 7.83
N ARG A 44 -36.07 -25.71 8.70
CA ARG A 44 -36.95 -24.53 8.67
C ARG A 44 -36.17 -23.22 8.85
N ASP A 45 -35.23 -23.18 9.82
CA ASP A 45 -34.43 -21.98 10.10
C ASP A 45 -33.49 -21.63 8.94
N LEU A 46 -32.92 -22.64 8.28
CA LEU A 46 -32.06 -22.46 7.11
C LEU A 46 -32.85 -22.14 5.85
N GLU A 47 -34.05 -22.65 5.66
CA GLU A 47 -34.96 -22.28 4.56
C GLU A 47 -35.32 -20.80 4.62
N LYS A 48 -35.67 -20.28 5.82
CA LYS A 48 -35.98 -18.85 6.00
C LYS A 48 -34.81 -17.95 5.64
N LYS A 49 -33.61 -18.27 6.14
CA LYS A 49 -32.37 -17.54 5.80
C LYS A 49 -32.00 -17.63 4.32
N ALA A 50 -32.28 -18.76 3.68
CA ALA A 50 -32.00 -18.94 2.26
C ALA A 50 -33.02 -18.21 1.37
N ASP A 51 -34.29 -18.13 1.79
CA ASP A 51 -35.32 -17.36 1.10
C ASP A 51 -35.00 -15.85 1.13
N GLU A 52 -34.51 -15.32 2.26
CA GLU A 52 -34.02 -13.95 2.38
C GLU A 52 -32.84 -13.69 1.41
N LYS A 53 -31.88 -14.59 1.33
CA LYS A 53 -30.75 -14.51 0.39
C LYS A 53 -31.19 -14.58 -1.08
N LEU A 54 -32.14 -15.46 -1.39
CA LEU A 54 -32.65 -15.60 -2.76
C LEU A 54 -33.52 -14.40 -3.19
N THR A 55 -34.19 -13.74 -2.25
CA THR A 55 -34.97 -12.51 -2.52
C THR A 55 -34.07 -11.29 -2.64
N GLY A 56 -33.13 -11.09 -1.73
CA GLY A 56 -32.21 -9.94 -1.75
C GLY A 56 -31.27 -9.94 -2.96
N LYS A 57 -30.80 -11.10 -3.44
CA LYS A 57 -30.00 -11.20 -4.66
C LYS A 57 -30.75 -10.77 -5.94
N ILE A 58 -32.06 -10.90 -5.97
CA ILE A 58 -32.88 -10.48 -7.14
C ILE A 58 -33.07 -8.97 -7.14
N GLU A 59 -33.26 -8.36 -5.98
CA GLU A 59 -33.34 -6.90 -5.87
C GLU A 59 -32.00 -6.24 -6.20
N GLU A 60 -30.88 -6.81 -5.75
CA GLU A 60 -29.54 -6.34 -6.11
C GLU A 60 -29.23 -6.50 -7.61
N LYS A 61 -29.61 -7.63 -8.25
CA LYS A 61 -29.40 -7.80 -9.71
C LYS A 61 -30.26 -6.87 -10.53
N SER A 62 -31.52 -6.71 -10.18
CA SER A 62 -32.45 -5.79 -10.87
C SER A 62 -32.06 -4.32 -10.70
N ALA A 63 -31.54 -3.94 -9.53
CA ALA A 63 -30.99 -2.61 -9.30
C ALA A 63 -29.68 -2.38 -10.07
N LYS A 64 -28.80 -3.38 -10.14
CA LYS A 64 -27.56 -3.32 -10.93
C LYS A 64 -27.84 -3.26 -12.44
N GLU A 65 -28.78 -4.04 -12.95
CA GLU A 65 -29.17 -3.99 -14.36
C GLU A 65 -29.82 -2.65 -14.76
N LYS A 66 -30.67 -2.06 -13.91
CA LYS A 66 -31.25 -0.73 -14.13
C LYS A 66 -30.23 0.41 -14.02
N VAL A 67 -29.19 0.25 -13.17
CA VAL A 67 -28.07 1.20 -13.08
C VAL A 67 -27.18 1.10 -14.31
N ILE A 68 -26.93 -0.11 -14.81
CA ILE A 68 -26.16 -0.37 -16.04
C ILE A 68 -26.90 0.21 -17.26
N GLU A 69 -28.21 -0.03 -17.43
CA GLU A 69 -29.01 0.57 -18.50
C GLU A 69 -29.09 2.10 -18.43
N LYS A 70 -29.10 2.68 -17.22
CA LYS A 70 -29.10 4.14 -17.03
C LYS A 70 -27.71 4.74 -17.30
N GLN A 71 -26.61 4.01 -17.03
CA GLN A 71 -25.23 4.43 -17.31
C GLN A 71 -24.87 4.27 -18.81
N GLU A 72 -25.44 3.29 -19.50
CA GLU A 72 -25.30 3.15 -20.96
C GLU A 72 -25.92 4.33 -21.72
N LYS A 73 -26.96 4.96 -21.17
CA LYS A 73 -27.57 6.17 -21.74
C LYS A 73 -26.82 7.47 -21.46
N THR A 74 -25.86 7.49 -20.51
CA THR A 74 -25.07 8.68 -20.14
C THR A 74 -23.63 8.69 -20.68
N GLY A 75 -23.22 7.70 -21.47
CA GLY A 75 -21.95 7.70 -22.20
C GLY A 75 -20.68 7.52 -21.37
N LYS A 76 -20.75 7.28 -20.06
CA LYS A 76 -19.58 6.97 -19.21
C LYS A 76 -19.49 5.45 -18.95
N LYS A 77 -18.93 4.69 -19.89
CA LYS A 77 -18.54 3.31 -19.64
C LYS A 77 -17.34 3.30 -18.67
N THR A 78 -17.55 2.86 -17.44
CA THR A 78 -16.46 2.49 -16.53
C THR A 78 -15.82 1.20 -17.04
N THR A 79 -14.49 1.12 -17.07
CA THR A 79 -13.74 0.02 -17.69
C THR A 79 -14.09 -1.35 -17.08
N PHE A 80 -14.53 -1.41 -15.83
CA PHE A 80 -14.92 -2.66 -15.16
C PHE A 80 -16.18 -2.58 -14.29
N GLY A 81 -16.95 -1.51 -14.41
CA GLY A 81 -18.28 -1.40 -13.78
C GLY A 81 -18.30 -1.22 -12.26
N ILE A 82 -17.14 -1.04 -11.63
CA ILE A 82 -16.98 -0.84 -10.18
C ILE A 82 -16.41 0.56 -9.94
N SER A 83 -17.10 1.35 -9.13
CA SER A 83 -16.61 2.68 -8.74
C SER A 83 -15.69 2.57 -7.52
N LYS A 84 -14.51 3.16 -7.64
CA LYS A 84 -13.53 3.28 -6.56
C LYS A 84 -14.11 3.98 -5.33
N GLU A 85 -14.86 5.05 -5.54
CA GLU A 85 -15.45 5.84 -4.46
C GLU A 85 -16.57 5.07 -3.72
N LYS A 86 -17.40 4.32 -4.46
CA LYS A 86 -18.56 3.61 -3.89
C LYS A 86 -18.19 2.29 -3.24
N ASN A 87 -17.22 1.57 -3.79
CA ASN A 87 -16.79 0.26 -3.28
C ASN A 87 -15.29 0.04 -3.48
N PHE A 88 -14.50 0.74 -2.69
CA PHE A 88 -13.03 0.65 -2.75
C PHE A 88 -12.51 -0.78 -2.58
N SER A 89 -13.11 -1.57 -1.70
CA SER A 89 -12.62 -2.94 -1.43
C SER A 89 -12.74 -3.84 -2.65
N GLU A 90 -13.86 -3.82 -3.35
CA GLU A 90 -14.08 -4.59 -4.56
C GLU A 90 -13.25 -4.03 -5.72
N TRP A 91 -13.23 -2.70 -5.88
CA TRP A 91 -12.41 -2.01 -6.87
C TRP A 91 -10.93 -2.40 -6.76
N TYR A 92 -10.39 -2.36 -5.55
CA TYR A 92 -8.98 -2.70 -5.31
C TYR A 92 -8.67 -4.15 -5.68
N THR A 93 -9.53 -5.09 -5.30
CA THR A 93 -9.36 -6.50 -5.63
C THR A 93 -9.42 -6.74 -7.14
N GLU A 94 -10.36 -6.10 -7.82
CA GLU A 94 -10.52 -6.25 -9.26
C GLU A 94 -9.40 -5.57 -10.06
N ILE A 95 -8.89 -4.42 -9.61
CA ILE A 95 -7.77 -3.78 -10.28
C ILE A 95 -6.48 -4.60 -10.16
N VAL A 96 -6.22 -5.23 -9.02
CA VAL A 96 -5.08 -6.15 -8.84
C VAL A 96 -5.14 -7.29 -9.84
N LYS A 97 -6.33 -7.86 -10.08
CA LYS A 97 -6.51 -8.95 -11.05
C LYS A 97 -6.44 -8.47 -12.50
N LYS A 98 -7.24 -7.45 -12.86
CA LYS A 98 -7.41 -7.01 -14.26
C LYS A 98 -6.20 -6.27 -14.80
N ALA A 99 -5.50 -5.52 -13.96
CA ALA A 99 -4.22 -4.93 -14.33
C ALA A 99 -3.05 -5.92 -14.24
N GLU A 100 -3.33 -7.21 -13.92
CA GLU A 100 -2.33 -8.28 -13.81
C GLU A 100 -1.16 -7.88 -12.90
N LEU A 101 -1.50 -7.45 -11.68
CA LEU A 101 -0.51 -7.07 -10.67
C LEU A 101 -0.11 -8.26 -9.81
N GLY A 102 -1.05 -9.15 -9.51
CA GLY A 102 -0.82 -10.32 -8.68
C GLY A 102 -1.82 -11.42 -8.94
N ASP A 103 -1.36 -12.67 -8.84
CA ASP A 103 -2.24 -13.83 -8.91
C ASP A 103 -2.63 -14.26 -7.49
N LEU A 104 -3.94 -14.19 -7.22
CA LEU A 104 -4.53 -14.50 -5.92
C LEU A 104 -4.88 -15.99 -5.75
N ARG A 105 -4.61 -16.82 -6.74
CA ARG A 105 -4.97 -18.25 -6.75
C ARG A 105 -3.92 -19.13 -6.10
N TYR A 106 -2.76 -18.57 -5.72
CA TYR A 106 -1.75 -19.31 -4.98
C TYR A 106 -2.33 -19.78 -3.65
N ASN A 107 -2.20 -21.08 -3.37
CA ASN A 107 -2.97 -21.76 -2.31
C ASN A 107 -2.43 -21.59 -0.89
N VAL A 108 -1.49 -20.69 -0.66
CA VAL A 108 -0.95 -20.36 0.66
C VAL A 108 -1.52 -19.02 1.12
N LYS A 109 -2.33 -19.05 2.19
CA LYS A 109 -3.00 -17.85 2.71
C LYS A 109 -2.03 -16.75 3.08
N GLY A 110 -2.25 -15.55 2.53
CA GLY A 110 -1.44 -14.36 2.83
C GLY A 110 -0.19 -14.22 2.00
N PHE A 111 0.07 -15.15 1.08
CA PHE A 111 1.12 -15.06 0.08
C PHE A 111 0.52 -14.73 -1.29
N LEU A 112 1.25 -13.99 -2.09
CA LEU A 112 0.82 -13.49 -3.38
C LEU A 112 1.89 -13.79 -4.44
N VAL A 113 1.46 -14.25 -5.61
CA VAL A 113 2.36 -14.28 -6.77
C VAL A 113 2.35 -12.90 -7.42
N PHE A 114 3.46 -12.19 -7.33
CA PHE A 114 3.64 -10.90 -7.99
C PHE A 114 3.83 -11.13 -9.50
N GLN A 115 3.00 -10.46 -10.32
CA GLN A 115 3.08 -10.58 -11.76
C GLN A 115 4.02 -9.52 -12.37
N PRO A 116 4.50 -9.69 -13.61
CA PRO A 116 5.54 -8.85 -14.18
C PRO A 116 5.28 -7.35 -14.08
N TRP A 117 4.01 -6.92 -14.23
CA TRP A 117 3.67 -5.50 -14.21
C TRP A 117 3.92 -4.84 -12.86
N SER A 118 3.58 -5.50 -11.76
CA SER A 118 3.88 -5.02 -10.41
C SER A 118 5.36 -5.11 -10.09
N VAL A 119 6.03 -6.19 -10.51
CA VAL A 119 7.47 -6.37 -10.28
C VAL A 119 8.26 -5.25 -10.96
N MET A 120 8.01 -4.98 -12.25
CA MET A 120 8.69 -3.91 -12.99
C MET A 120 8.48 -2.53 -12.36
N ALA A 121 7.27 -2.25 -11.81
CA ALA A 121 7.03 -0.98 -11.11
C ALA A 121 7.81 -0.92 -9.78
N MET A 122 7.78 -2.00 -9.00
CA MET A 122 8.47 -2.06 -7.71
C MET A 122 9.99 -2.05 -7.87
N GLU A 123 10.56 -2.66 -8.92
CA GLU A 123 11.99 -2.54 -9.24
C GLU A 123 12.39 -1.07 -9.39
N LYS A 124 11.66 -0.29 -10.20
CA LYS A 124 11.91 1.15 -10.33
C LYS A 124 11.76 1.91 -9.01
N MET A 125 10.83 1.50 -8.15
CA MET A 125 10.68 2.09 -6.82
C MET A 125 11.91 1.78 -5.94
N TYR A 126 12.44 0.56 -6.02
CA TYR A 126 13.68 0.20 -5.35
C TYR A 126 14.84 1.04 -5.84
N ASP A 127 15.03 1.13 -7.17
CA ASP A 127 16.14 1.87 -7.77
C ASP A 127 16.22 3.31 -7.25
N TYR A 128 15.09 4.02 -7.20
CA TYR A 128 15.05 5.38 -6.68
C TYR A 128 15.35 5.46 -5.19
N LEU A 129 14.81 4.55 -4.39
CA LEU A 129 15.06 4.58 -2.95
C LEU A 129 16.50 4.21 -2.62
N GLU A 130 17.05 3.18 -3.27
CA GLU A 130 18.44 2.77 -3.12
C GLU A 130 19.41 3.87 -3.58
N GLU A 131 19.11 4.54 -4.70
CA GLU A 131 19.90 5.68 -5.17
C GLU A 131 19.96 6.81 -4.12
N VAL A 132 18.83 7.16 -3.51
CA VAL A 132 18.78 8.20 -2.47
C VAL A 132 19.54 7.76 -1.21
N LEU A 133 19.37 6.51 -0.76
CA LEU A 133 20.10 5.99 0.40
C LEU A 133 21.61 5.97 0.16
N GLN A 134 22.05 5.52 -1.01
CA GLN A 134 23.48 5.47 -1.36
C GLN A 134 24.09 6.88 -1.46
N LYS A 135 23.38 7.85 -2.03
CA LYS A 135 23.80 9.26 -2.05
C LYS A 135 23.97 9.84 -0.64
N LYS A 136 23.20 9.34 0.33
CA LYS A 136 23.29 9.71 1.75
C LYS A 136 24.28 8.86 2.55
N GLY A 137 25.10 8.06 1.85
CA GLY A 137 26.21 7.29 2.43
C GLY A 137 25.85 5.92 3.00
N HIS A 138 24.65 5.40 2.70
CA HIS A 138 24.30 4.04 3.08
C HIS A 138 24.94 3.01 2.15
N SER A 139 25.47 1.93 2.71
CA SER A 139 26.04 0.80 1.96
C SER A 139 25.07 -0.39 1.91
N PRO A 140 24.92 -1.06 0.75
CA PRO A 140 24.05 -2.23 0.62
C PRO A 140 24.68 -3.46 1.28
N TYR A 141 23.86 -4.22 2.00
CA TYR A 141 24.20 -5.52 2.58
C TYR A 141 23.12 -6.55 2.25
N TRP A 142 23.45 -7.81 2.34
CA TRP A 142 22.48 -8.91 2.32
C TRP A 142 22.70 -9.80 3.54
N PHE A 143 21.66 -9.91 4.37
CA PHE A 143 21.66 -10.78 5.54
C PHE A 143 20.84 -12.05 5.27
N PRO A 144 21.16 -13.16 5.96
CA PRO A 144 20.43 -14.41 5.84
C PRO A 144 18.93 -14.24 6.12
N THR A 145 18.11 -15.03 5.43
CA THR A 145 16.65 -15.04 5.61
C THR A 145 16.21 -15.70 6.91
N VAL A 146 17.06 -16.56 7.47
CA VAL A 146 16.77 -17.30 8.69
C VAL A 146 17.49 -16.67 9.89
N ILE A 147 16.81 -16.70 11.04
CA ILE A 147 17.30 -16.18 12.32
C ILE A 147 17.20 -17.28 13.35
N PRO A 148 18.27 -17.57 14.12
CA PRO A 148 18.23 -18.54 15.21
C PRO A 148 17.35 -18.05 16.38
N GLU A 149 16.68 -18.98 17.07
CA GLU A 149 15.84 -18.68 18.23
C GLU A 149 16.58 -17.88 19.31
N GLU A 150 17.84 -18.18 19.56
CA GLU A 150 18.65 -17.48 20.56
C GLU A 150 18.74 -15.96 20.33
N ASN A 151 18.68 -15.50 19.07
CA ASN A 151 18.71 -14.08 18.75
C ASN A 151 17.40 -13.39 19.19
N PHE A 152 16.25 -14.06 19.04
CA PHE A 152 14.98 -13.56 19.56
C PHE A 152 14.96 -13.55 21.09
N MET A 153 15.57 -14.54 21.74
CA MET A 153 15.65 -14.61 23.20
C MET A 153 16.54 -13.49 23.78
N LYS A 154 17.65 -13.16 23.12
CA LYS A 154 18.47 -11.99 23.50
C LYS A 154 17.68 -10.69 23.45
N GLU A 155 16.89 -10.50 22.39
CA GLU A 155 16.04 -9.33 22.25
C GLU A 155 14.91 -9.31 23.29
N ALA A 156 14.19 -10.41 23.47
CA ALA A 156 13.09 -10.52 24.42
C ALA A 156 13.52 -10.27 25.87
N SER A 157 14.72 -10.62 26.26
CA SER A 157 15.26 -10.38 27.60
C SER A 157 15.52 -8.90 27.91
N HIS A 158 15.80 -8.10 26.87
CA HIS A 158 16.12 -6.67 26.98
C HIS A 158 14.97 -5.75 26.54
N VAL A 159 14.04 -6.25 25.70
CA VAL A 159 12.95 -5.49 25.09
C VAL A 159 11.61 -6.09 25.49
N LYS A 160 10.95 -5.51 26.49
CA LYS A 160 9.60 -5.95 26.89
C LYS A 160 8.62 -5.77 25.71
N GLY A 161 7.92 -6.86 25.36
CA GLY A 161 6.84 -6.82 24.36
C GLY A 161 7.24 -7.18 22.93
N PHE A 162 8.49 -7.53 22.68
CA PHE A 162 8.89 -8.06 21.39
C PHE A 162 8.63 -9.58 21.34
N SER A 163 7.52 -9.95 20.76
CA SER A 163 7.18 -11.34 20.41
C SER A 163 6.57 -11.31 19.01
N PRO A 164 7.40 -11.28 17.97
CA PRO A 164 6.90 -11.27 16.62
C PRO A 164 6.21 -12.61 16.31
N ASP A 165 5.04 -12.53 15.64
CA ASP A 165 4.43 -13.69 15.02
C ASP A 165 5.33 -14.19 13.90
N VAL A 166 6.16 -15.21 14.17
CA VAL A 166 7.18 -15.74 13.23
C VAL A 166 6.76 -17.07 12.63
N PHE A 167 7.29 -17.36 11.45
CA PHE A 167 7.26 -18.71 10.87
C PHE A 167 8.46 -19.51 11.37
N TRP A 168 8.23 -20.42 12.27
CA TRP A 168 9.24 -21.37 12.73
C TRP A 168 9.48 -22.44 11.67
N LEU A 169 10.75 -22.73 11.40
CA LEU A 169 11.15 -23.84 10.56
C LEU A 169 11.11 -25.14 11.38
N LYS A 170 10.93 -26.26 10.70
CA LYS A 170 11.11 -27.56 11.33
C LYS A 170 12.54 -27.67 11.82
N GLU A 171 12.72 -28.07 13.07
CA GLU A 171 14.05 -28.29 13.66
C GLU A 171 14.86 -29.29 12.83
N ILE A 172 16.09 -28.90 12.47
CA ILE A 172 17.04 -29.73 11.72
C ILE A 172 18.39 -29.64 12.43
N GLY A 173 18.95 -30.78 12.81
CA GLY A 173 20.27 -30.82 13.45
C GLY A 173 20.32 -30.19 14.84
N GLY A 174 19.20 -30.06 15.55
CA GLY A 174 19.13 -29.45 16.88
C GLY A 174 19.04 -27.92 16.89
N GLU A 175 19.02 -27.28 15.71
CA GLU A 175 18.87 -25.83 15.61
C GLU A 175 17.41 -25.45 15.35
N LYS A 176 16.87 -24.52 16.13
CA LYS A 176 15.57 -23.93 15.95
C LYS A 176 15.69 -22.56 15.28
N LEU A 177 15.22 -22.49 14.06
CA LEU A 177 15.34 -21.34 13.19
C LEU A 177 13.96 -20.76 12.84
N ALA A 178 13.88 -19.47 12.57
CA ALA A 178 12.69 -18.80 12.04
C ALA A 178 12.99 -18.02 10.78
N LEU A 179 11.97 -17.83 9.93
CA LEU A 179 12.02 -16.84 8.86
C LEU A 179 12.00 -15.44 9.48
N ARG A 180 12.87 -14.54 9.03
CA ARG A 180 13.01 -13.19 9.60
C ARG A 180 11.70 -12.37 9.48
N PRO A 181 11.13 -11.86 10.60
CA PRO A 181 10.04 -10.88 10.59
C PRO A 181 10.55 -9.44 10.37
N THR A 182 11.82 -9.25 10.66
CA THR A 182 12.68 -8.06 10.56
C THR A 182 14.10 -8.51 10.84
N SER A 183 15.13 -7.68 10.68
CA SER A 183 16.52 -8.13 10.75
C SER A 183 17.38 -7.43 11.81
N GLU A 184 16.80 -6.68 12.75
CA GLU A 184 17.52 -5.97 13.82
C GLU A 184 18.54 -6.89 14.48
N THR A 185 18.10 -8.10 14.87
CA THR A 185 18.95 -9.05 15.59
C THR A 185 20.16 -9.51 14.78
N ALA A 186 19.98 -9.71 13.46
CA ALA A 186 21.05 -10.08 12.56
C ALA A 186 22.03 -8.92 12.33
N PHE A 187 21.50 -7.69 12.10
CA PHE A 187 22.35 -6.51 11.90
C PHE A 187 23.20 -6.22 13.12
N TYR A 188 22.61 -6.19 14.32
CA TYR A 188 23.31 -5.74 15.51
C TYR A 188 24.30 -6.79 16.04
N GLN A 189 24.04 -8.06 15.80
CA GLN A 189 25.04 -9.11 16.02
C GLN A 189 26.31 -8.86 15.19
N MET A 190 26.15 -8.47 13.93
CA MET A 190 27.28 -8.20 13.05
C MET A 190 27.92 -6.84 13.33
N PHE A 191 27.12 -5.81 13.70
CA PHE A 191 27.65 -4.51 14.10
C PHE A 191 28.59 -4.63 15.30
N ALA A 192 28.30 -5.50 16.27
CA ALA A 192 29.16 -5.79 17.39
C ALA A 192 30.51 -6.36 16.98
N LEU A 193 30.60 -7.00 15.82
CA LEU A 193 31.86 -7.53 15.26
C LEU A 193 32.59 -6.51 14.38
N TRP A 194 31.87 -5.67 13.66
CA TRP A 194 32.45 -4.78 12.64
C TRP A 194 32.85 -3.41 13.18
N ILE A 195 32.06 -2.85 14.12
CA ILE A 195 32.34 -1.55 14.73
C ILE A 195 33.36 -1.73 15.87
N ARG A 196 34.48 -1.03 15.79
CA ARG A 196 35.57 -1.12 16.76
C ARG A 196 35.94 0.22 17.39
N SER A 197 35.87 1.28 16.60
CA SER A 197 36.32 2.60 17.02
C SER A 197 35.37 3.70 16.47
N TYR A 198 35.53 4.92 17.00
CA TYR A 198 34.82 6.09 16.51
C TYR A 198 35.07 6.37 15.01
N LYS A 199 36.13 5.83 14.40
CA LYS A 199 36.45 5.99 12.98
C LYS A 199 35.53 5.16 12.08
N ASP A 200 34.86 4.16 12.63
CA ASP A 200 33.92 3.31 11.91
C ASP A 200 32.52 3.93 11.87
N LEU A 201 32.32 5.06 12.60
CA LEU A 201 31.03 5.73 12.73
C LEU A 201 31.00 7.07 11.97
N PRO A 202 29.87 7.48 11.39
CA PRO A 202 28.59 6.74 11.39
C PRO A 202 28.66 5.50 10.48
N PHE A 203 28.14 4.39 10.96
CA PHE A 203 28.04 3.15 10.18
C PHE A 203 26.61 3.02 9.62
N LYS A 204 26.44 3.29 8.32
CA LYS A 204 25.16 3.35 7.64
C LYS A 204 25.00 2.18 6.67
N THR A 205 24.01 1.35 6.92
CA THR A 205 23.75 0.15 6.12
C THR A 205 22.29 0.05 5.72
N TYR A 206 22.00 -0.66 4.63
CA TYR A 206 20.66 -1.09 4.29
C TYR A 206 20.66 -2.45 3.60
N GLN A 207 19.53 -3.13 3.60
CA GLN A 207 19.30 -4.27 2.73
C GLN A 207 17.96 -4.18 2.02
N ARG A 208 17.90 -4.67 0.81
CA ARG A 208 16.70 -5.01 0.08
C ARG A 208 16.34 -6.47 0.42
N ALA A 209 15.15 -6.70 0.96
CA ALA A 209 14.78 -7.99 1.49
C ALA A 209 13.27 -8.25 1.44
N ASN A 210 12.90 -9.51 1.52
CA ASN A 210 11.58 -9.92 1.95
C ASN A 210 11.62 -10.31 3.44
N VAL A 211 10.50 -10.11 4.12
CA VAL A 211 10.29 -10.48 5.51
C VAL A 211 8.95 -11.19 5.68
N PHE A 212 8.85 -11.99 6.75
CA PHE A 212 7.77 -12.93 6.95
C PHE A 212 7.11 -12.69 8.31
N ARG A 213 5.80 -12.46 8.33
CA ARG A 213 5.02 -12.31 9.57
C ARG A 213 3.81 -13.22 9.54
N TYR A 214 3.65 -14.01 10.58
CA TYR A 214 2.50 -14.92 10.71
C TYR A 214 1.24 -14.12 11.06
N GLU A 215 0.76 -13.31 10.10
CA GLU A 215 -0.43 -12.48 10.27
C GLU A 215 -1.67 -13.34 10.47
N THR A 216 -2.33 -13.17 11.61
CA THR A 216 -3.59 -13.85 11.96
C THR A 216 -4.81 -13.09 11.45
N LYS A 217 -4.71 -11.76 11.33
CA LYS A 217 -5.76 -10.87 10.81
C LYS A 217 -5.97 -11.08 9.30
N ALA A 218 -7.02 -10.47 8.76
CA ALA A 218 -7.34 -10.53 7.34
C ALA A 218 -6.22 -9.94 6.48
N THR A 219 -5.71 -10.73 5.53
CA THR A 219 -4.69 -10.30 4.57
C THR A 219 -5.32 -9.56 3.39
N ARG A 220 -4.58 -8.63 2.80
CA ARG A 220 -4.95 -7.89 1.60
C ARG A 220 -3.75 -7.75 0.68
N PRO A 221 -3.88 -8.03 -0.63
CA PRO A 221 -2.77 -8.00 -1.58
C PRO A 221 -1.94 -6.71 -1.46
N PHE A 222 -0.63 -6.83 -1.40
CA PHE A 222 0.36 -5.77 -1.24
C PHE A 222 0.26 -4.97 0.08
N LEU A 223 -0.92 -4.69 0.60
CA LEU A 223 -1.15 -3.88 1.81
C LEU A 223 -0.81 -4.62 3.10
N ARG A 224 -1.31 -5.85 3.23
CA ARG A 224 -1.11 -6.71 4.40
C ARG A 224 -0.99 -8.15 3.97
N SER A 225 0.23 -8.62 3.85
CA SER A 225 0.58 -9.99 3.44
C SER A 225 1.51 -10.62 4.48
N ARG A 226 1.60 -11.94 4.44
CA ARG A 226 2.48 -12.71 5.33
C ARG A 226 3.94 -12.69 4.87
N GLU A 227 4.16 -12.40 3.60
CA GLU A 227 5.44 -12.07 3.01
C GLU A 227 5.30 -10.71 2.34
N PHE A 228 6.23 -9.80 2.60
CA PHE A 228 6.28 -8.51 1.96
C PHE A 228 7.72 -8.06 1.68
N TYR A 229 7.86 -7.18 0.71
CA TYR A 229 9.12 -6.72 0.18
C TYR A 229 9.40 -5.31 0.66
N TRP A 230 10.59 -5.09 1.22
CA TRP A 230 10.97 -3.79 1.77
C TRP A 230 12.45 -3.49 1.59
N ILE A 231 12.84 -2.28 1.96
CA ILE A 231 14.19 -1.94 2.39
C ILE A 231 14.15 -1.76 3.90
N GLU A 232 15.19 -2.23 4.57
CA GLU A 232 15.45 -1.91 5.96
C GLU A 232 16.86 -1.34 6.07
N ALA A 233 16.98 -0.15 6.63
CA ALA A 233 18.26 0.49 6.90
C ALA A 233 18.50 0.52 8.40
N HIS A 234 19.73 0.17 8.80
CA HIS A 234 20.18 0.17 10.17
C HIS A 234 21.48 0.96 10.24
N CYS A 235 21.51 1.94 11.15
CA CYS A 235 22.65 2.82 11.30
C CYS A 235 23.12 2.89 12.75
N ALA A 236 24.44 2.99 12.94
CA ALA A 236 25.05 3.18 14.24
C ALA A 236 25.82 4.52 14.26
N HIS A 237 25.70 5.25 15.36
CA HIS A 237 26.27 6.58 15.56
C HIS A 237 26.97 6.69 16.90
N ALA A 238 27.95 7.60 16.97
CA ALA A 238 28.71 7.83 18.20
C ALA A 238 27.92 8.63 19.25
N THR A 239 27.01 9.49 18.81
CA THR A 239 26.22 10.37 19.69
C THR A 239 24.73 10.27 19.44
N GLN A 240 23.95 10.62 20.45
CA GLN A 240 22.49 10.72 20.33
C GLN A 240 22.07 11.77 19.30
N GLU A 241 22.80 12.88 19.24
CA GLU A 241 22.54 13.98 18.32
C GLU A 241 22.71 13.52 16.87
N ASP A 242 23.76 12.77 16.56
CA ASP A 242 24.00 12.26 15.21
C ASP A 242 22.97 11.20 14.81
N ALA A 243 22.57 10.34 15.74
CA ALA A 243 21.47 9.39 15.53
C ALA A 243 20.14 10.12 15.26
N MET A 244 19.84 11.22 15.96
CA MET A 244 18.64 12.03 15.67
C MET A 244 18.73 12.75 14.33
N LYS A 245 19.91 13.20 13.88
CA LYS A 245 20.09 13.72 12.51
C LYS A 245 19.79 12.64 11.48
N GLN A 246 20.19 11.39 11.72
CA GLN A 246 19.85 10.26 10.84
C GLN A 246 18.33 10.06 10.76
N VAL A 247 17.61 10.11 11.88
CA VAL A 247 16.15 10.04 11.89
C VAL A 247 15.52 11.13 11.01
N HIS A 248 16.02 12.36 11.08
CA HIS A 248 15.55 13.45 10.21
C HIS A 248 15.91 13.18 8.73
N GLU A 249 17.10 12.67 8.44
CA GLU A 249 17.52 12.29 7.09
C GLU A 249 16.60 11.20 6.49
N ASP A 250 16.17 10.22 7.31
CA ASP A 250 15.21 9.19 6.89
C ASP A 250 13.84 9.79 6.54
N MET A 251 13.40 10.81 7.29
CA MET A 251 12.16 11.54 7.00
C MET A 251 12.26 12.35 5.71
N GLU A 252 13.39 13.00 5.48
CA GLU A 252 13.67 13.71 4.21
C GLU A 252 13.70 12.73 3.04
N THR A 253 14.34 11.56 3.21
CA THR A 253 14.35 10.47 2.23
C THR A 253 12.92 10.02 1.93
N THR A 254 12.09 9.84 2.96
CA THR A 254 10.69 9.50 2.79
C THR A 254 9.95 10.56 1.98
N LYS A 255 10.14 11.85 2.29
CA LYS A 255 9.50 12.94 1.54
C LYS A 255 9.95 12.95 0.08
N GLU A 256 11.26 12.89 -0.17
CA GLU A 256 11.84 12.88 -1.51
C GLU A 256 11.29 11.73 -2.37
N VAL A 257 11.20 10.53 -1.79
CA VAL A 257 10.80 9.33 -2.55
C VAL A 257 9.29 9.17 -2.59
N LEU A 258 8.60 9.16 -1.44
CA LEU A 258 7.15 8.91 -1.42
C LEU A 258 6.35 10.05 -2.02
N HIS A 259 6.65 11.30 -1.64
CA HIS A 259 5.88 12.45 -2.12
C HIS A 259 6.37 12.91 -3.49
N ASP A 260 7.66 13.24 -3.62
CA ASP A 260 8.13 13.96 -4.81
C ASP A 260 8.31 13.02 -6.03
N ILE A 261 8.52 11.71 -5.80
CA ILE A 261 8.65 10.71 -6.87
C ILE A 261 7.37 9.89 -7.05
N TYR A 262 6.81 9.32 -5.97
CA TYR A 262 5.64 8.43 -6.08
C TYR A 262 4.30 9.16 -5.96
N GLY A 263 4.32 10.45 -5.61
CA GLY A 263 3.13 11.30 -5.53
C GLY A 263 2.18 10.97 -4.37
N LEU A 264 2.67 10.36 -3.31
CA LEU A 264 1.86 9.97 -2.17
C LEU A 264 1.87 11.04 -1.06
N PRO A 265 0.74 11.66 -0.75
CA PRO A 265 0.64 12.56 0.40
C PRO A 265 0.63 11.76 1.70
N PHE A 266 1.31 12.27 2.71
CA PHE A 266 1.38 11.66 4.03
C PHE A 266 1.58 12.69 5.13
N ILE A 267 1.41 12.25 6.39
CA ILE A 267 1.83 13.00 7.56
C ILE A 267 2.78 12.12 8.36
N PHE A 268 3.93 12.67 8.75
CA PHE A 268 4.75 12.06 9.79
C PHE A 268 4.17 12.34 11.16
N PHE A 269 4.01 11.27 11.93
CA PHE A 269 3.64 11.33 13.33
C PHE A 269 4.75 10.77 14.21
N GLU A 270 5.07 11.47 15.28
CA GLU A 270 5.71 10.85 16.43
C GLU A 270 4.64 10.01 17.15
N ARG A 271 4.88 8.72 17.25
CA ARG A 271 3.96 7.77 17.87
C ARG A 271 3.87 7.97 19.37
N PRO A 272 2.67 7.79 19.98
CA PRO A 272 2.54 7.79 21.43
C PRO A 272 3.36 6.66 22.07
N SER A 273 3.66 6.77 23.35
CA SER A 273 4.49 5.81 24.07
C SER A 273 3.95 4.36 24.07
N TRP A 274 2.64 4.19 23.91
CA TRP A 274 1.97 2.89 23.83
C TRP A 274 1.94 2.29 22.40
N ASP A 275 2.23 3.08 21.34
CA ASP A 275 2.22 2.64 19.92
C ASP A 275 3.62 2.75 19.28
N LYS A 276 4.67 2.95 20.06
CA LYS A 276 6.02 2.97 19.53
C LYS A 276 6.55 1.56 19.30
N PHE A 277 7.49 1.42 18.36
CA PHE A 277 8.19 0.17 18.10
C PHE A 277 8.78 -0.38 19.43
N PRO A 278 8.57 -1.67 19.75
CA PRO A 278 9.13 -2.27 20.95
C PRO A 278 10.64 -2.07 21.04
N GLY A 279 11.12 -1.60 22.18
CA GLY A 279 12.54 -1.26 22.38
C GLY A 279 13.00 0.07 21.83
N ALA A 280 12.23 0.77 21.00
CA ALA A 280 12.59 2.10 20.56
C ALA A 280 12.41 3.14 21.66
N TYR A 281 13.32 4.11 21.69
CA TYR A 281 13.18 5.31 22.51
C TYR A 281 12.10 6.22 21.93
N ARG A 282 12.12 6.47 20.61
CA ARG A 282 11.09 7.19 19.85
C ARG A 282 10.80 6.51 18.52
N THR A 283 9.57 6.61 18.07
CA THR A 283 9.11 6.08 16.78
C THR A 283 8.43 7.17 15.99
N PHE A 284 8.81 7.30 14.73
CA PHE A 284 8.20 8.22 13.78
C PHE A 284 7.72 7.42 12.57
N ALA A 285 6.48 7.66 12.14
CA ALA A 285 5.93 6.93 11.01
C ALA A 285 5.08 7.84 10.10
N ALA A 286 5.23 7.64 8.80
CA ALA A 286 4.41 8.30 7.80
C ALA A 286 3.08 7.56 7.64
N ASP A 287 1.96 8.26 7.71
CA ASP A 287 0.64 7.71 7.46
C ASP A 287 0.05 8.28 6.17
N VAL A 288 -0.30 7.40 5.23
CA VAL A 288 -1.04 7.70 3.99
C VAL A 288 -2.50 7.30 4.17
N LEU A 289 -3.43 8.18 3.81
CA LEU A 289 -4.87 7.88 3.86
C LEU A 289 -5.32 7.24 2.54
N ASN A 290 -5.87 6.04 2.63
CA ASN A 290 -6.50 5.38 1.49
C ASN A 290 -7.96 5.83 1.28
N PRO A 291 -8.53 5.64 0.08
CA PRO A 291 -9.90 6.08 -0.24
C PRO A 291 -10.99 5.48 0.65
N ASP A 292 -10.75 4.32 1.27
CA ASP A 292 -11.70 3.70 2.23
C ASP A 292 -11.66 4.34 3.64
N GLY A 293 -10.92 5.43 3.79
CA GLY A 293 -10.84 6.15 5.06
C GLY A 293 -9.92 5.52 6.11
N LYS A 294 -9.10 4.55 5.73
CA LYS A 294 -8.10 3.96 6.61
C LYS A 294 -6.71 4.47 6.28
N VAL A 295 -5.96 4.77 7.32
CA VAL A 295 -4.55 5.09 7.15
C VAL A 295 -3.72 3.82 7.03
N VAL A 296 -2.70 3.91 6.19
CA VAL A 296 -1.68 2.88 6.01
C VAL A 296 -0.36 3.45 6.50
N GLN A 297 0.23 2.81 7.51
CA GLN A 297 1.58 3.15 7.90
C GLN A 297 2.53 2.79 6.77
N GLN A 298 3.21 3.81 6.29
CA GLN A 298 4.28 3.74 5.30
C GLN A 298 5.65 3.70 5.99
N PRO A 299 6.76 4.20 5.45
CA PRO A 299 8.02 4.16 6.15
C PRO A 299 7.93 4.65 7.58
N SER A 300 8.58 3.93 8.45
CA SER A 300 8.85 4.37 9.81
C SER A 300 10.35 4.44 10.04
N THR A 301 10.76 5.43 10.84
CA THR A 301 12.10 5.51 11.39
C THR A 301 12.03 5.46 12.90
N HIS A 302 12.94 4.70 13.49
CA HIS A 302 12.96 4.45 14.92
C HIS A 302 14.30 4.89 15.49
N PHE A 303 14.26 5.75 16.48
CA PHE A 303 15.40 6.04 17.32
C PHE A 303 15.47 4.97 18.43
N LEU A 304 16.34 4.00 18.28
CA LEU A 304 16.53 2.88 19.22
C LEU A 304 17.45 3.27 20.39
N ASN A 305 18.21 4.36 20.21
CA ASN A 305 19.19 4.83 21.19
C ASN A 305 20.20 3.71 21.50
N GLU A 306 20.58 3.52 22.76
CA GLU A 306 21.50 2.46 23.21
C GLU A 306 20.79 1.13 23.54
N ASN A 307 19.46 1.06 23.47
CA ASN A 307 18.72 -0.12 23.95
C ASN A 307 19.16 -1.40 23.26
N PHE A 308 19.16 -1.42 21.94
CA PHE A 308 19.64 -2.57 21.16
C PHE A 308 21.17 -2.72 21.18
N ALA A 309 21.89 -1.59 21.23
CA ALA A 309 23.35 -1.63 21.37
C ALA A 309 23.78 -2.35 22.65
N LYS A 310 23.07 -2.14 23.76
CA LYS A 310 23.31 -2.84 25.02
C LYS A 310 22.96 -4.33 24.93
N ALA A 311 21.82 -4.68 24.29
CA ALA A 311 21.38 -6.05 24.13
C ALA A 311 22.35 -6.89 23.30
N PHE A 312 22.94 -6.31 22.26
CA PHE A 312 23.87 -6.99 21.34
C PHE A 312 25.35 -6.64 21.57
N ASN A 313 25.67 -5.85 22.61
CA ASN A 313 27.02 -5.39 22.95
C ASN A 313 27.71 -4.62 21.80
N VAL A 314 26.95 -3.77 21.07
CA VAL A 314 27.48 -2.92 20.01
C VAL A 314 28.19 -1.71 20.61
N LYS A 315 29.51 -1.79 20.71
CA LYS A 315 30.36 -0.78 21.32
C LYS A 315 31.43 -0.29 20.35
N PHE A 316 31.93 0.90 20.63
CA PHE A 316 33.09 1.46 19.96
C PHE A 316 34.07 2.07 20.97
N LYS A 317 35.35 2.12 20.62
CA LYS A 317 36.38 2.84 21.37
C LYS A 317 36.38 4.30 20.90
N ASP A 318 36.02 5.23 21.79
CA ASP A 318 35.98 6.65 21.48
C ASP A 318 37.37 7.31 21.50
N LYS A 319 37.44 8.58 21.15
CA LYS A 319 38.67 9.39 21.10
C LYS A 319 39.39 9.47 22.44
N ASP A 320 38.68 9.35 23.55
CA ASP A 320 39.19 9.30 24.91
C ASP A 320 39.60 7.89 25.35
N GLU A 321 39.68 6.95 24.40
CA GLU A 321 40.01 5.53 24.59
C GLU A 321 39.02 4.72 25.43
N LYS A 322 37.87 5.30 25.81
CA LYS A 322 36.82 4.60 26.55
C LYS A 322 35.87 3.87 25.62
N GLU A 323 35.37 2.74 26.07
CA GLU A 323 34.30 2.04 25.42
C GLU A 323 32.96 2.74 25.67
N LYS A 324 32.19 2.98 24.59
CA LYS A 324 30.85 3.53 24.63
C LYS A 324 29.91 2.69 23.78
N TYR A 325 28.61 2.65 24.15
CA TYR A 325 27.61 2.03 23.31
C TYR A 325 27.24 2.94 22.14
N CYS A 326 26.95 2.34 20.99
CA CYS A 326 26.44 3.08 19.84
C CYS A 326 24.99 3.52 20.06
N HIS A 327 24.63 4.66 19.46
CA HIS A 327 23.24 5.07 19.29
C HIS A 327 22.73 4.56 17.96
N ILE A 328 21.68 3.73 17.98
CA ILE A 328 21.20 2.99 16.82
C ILE A 328 19.89 3.60 16.30
N THR A 329 19.74 3.62 14.98
CA THR A 329 18.49 3.93 14.28
C THR A 329 18.13 2.82 13.31
N CYS A 330 16.84 2.66 13.02
CA CYS A 330 16.38 1.83 11.90
C CYS A 330 15.27 2.51 11.11
N TYR A 331 15.23 2.23 9.80
CA TYR A 331 14.29 2.81 8.84
C TYR A 331 13.75 1.71 7.93
N GLY A 332 12.41 1.60 7.81
CA GLY A 332 11.76 0.47 7.14
C GLY A 332 10.67 0.86 6.12
N PRO A 333 11.03 1.22 4.87
CA PRO A 333 10.08 1.39 3.77
C PRO A 333 9.66 0.05 3.16
N ALA A 334 8.41 -0.35 3.36
CA ALA A 334 7.83 -1.54 2.75
C ALA A 334 7.36 -1.25 1.32
N ILE A 335 8.19 -1.55 0.31
CA ILE A 335 7.94 -1.22 -1.10
C ILE A 335 6.62 -1.81 -1.61
N SER A 336 6.29 -3.05 -1.26
CA SER A 336 5.00 -3.64 -1.65
C SER A 336 3.80 -2.88 -1.08
N ARG A 337 3.90 -2.39 0.17
CA ARG A 337 2.85 -1.59 0.81
C ARG A 337 2.76 -0.18 0.22
N ILE A 338 3.91 0.43 -0.10
CA ILE A 338 3.97 1.72 -0.79
C ILE A 338 3.34 1.60 -2.17
N PHE A 339 3.65 0.54 -2.92
CA PHE A 339 3.03 0.24 -4.21
C PHE A 339 1.50 0.10 -4.11
N ALA A 340 1.00 -0.57 -3.07
CA ALA A 340 -0.45 -0.64 -2.82
C ALA A 340 -1.08 0.75 -2.63
N SER A 341 -0.38 1.68 -1.96
CA SER A 341 -0.86 3.06 -1.81
C SER A 341 -0.78 3.85 -3.12
N VAL A 342 0.21 3.61 -3.97
CA VAL A 342 0.24 4.18 -5.35
C VAL A 342 -1.01 3.75 -6.13
N ILE A 343 -1.34 2.45 -6.10
CA ILE A 343 -2.57 1.93 -6.72
C ILE A 343 -3.80 2.62 -6.13
N ALA A 344 -3.90 2.67 -4.80
CA ALA A 344 -5.06 3.17 -4.08
C ALA A 344 -5.26 4.68 -4.27
N VAL A 345 -4.22 5.46 -4.22
CA VAL A 345 -4.28 6.93 -4.31
C VAL A 345 -4.50 7.38 -5.75
N HIS A 346 -3.68 6.93 -6.69
CA HIS A 346 -3.69 7.45 -8.06
C HIS A 346 -4.68 6.75 -9.00
N GLY A 347 -4.95 5.46 -8.83
CA GLY A 347 -5.90 4.73 -9.68
C GLY A 347 -7.31 5.35 -9.69
N ASP A 348 -8.06 5.10 -10.75
CA ASP A 348 -9.44 5.56 -10.93
C ASP A 348 -10.35 4.44 -11.47
N ASP A 349 -11.58 4.78 -11.89
CA ASP A 349 -12.54 3.81 -12.42
C ASP A 349 -12.17 3.25 -13.81
N LYS A 350 -11.11 3.76 -14.46
CA LYS A 350 -10.57 3.23 -15.73
C LYS A 350 -9.39 2.29 -15.50
N GLY A 351 -8.70 2.38 -14.36
CA GLY A 351 -7.54 1.56 -14.07
C GLY A 351 -6.46 2.26 -13.25
N LEU A 352 -5.23 1.83 -13.43
CA LEU A 352 -4.06 2.43 -12.80
C LEU A 352 -3.71 3.80 -13.40
N ARG A 353 -2.97 4.61 -12.63
CA ARG A 353 -2.33 5.86 -13.06
C ARG A 353 -0.95 5.90 -12.42
N PHE A 354 0.08 5.68 -13.19
CA PHE A 354 1.44 5.69 -12.66
C PHE A 354 2.09 7.07 -12.75
N PRO A 355 2.76 7.53 -11.68
CA PRO A 355 3.79 8.55 -11.80
C PRO A 355 4.81 8.15 -12.85
N TRP A 356 5.28 9.10 -13.65
CA TRP A 356 6.15 8.85 -14.80
C TRP A 356 7.37 7.98 -14.47
N LYS A 357 8.03 8.28 -13.35
CA LYS A 357 9.29 7.64 -12.97
C LYS A 357 9.15 6.15 -12.64
N ILE A 358 8.00 5.73 -12.11
CA ILE A 358 7.79 4.34 -11.68
C ILE A 358 6.90 3.54 -12.64
N ALA A 359 6.44 4.14 -13.73
CA ALA A 359 5.68 3.43 -14.75
C ALA A 359 6.52 2.33 -15.41
N PRO A 360 6.05 1.06 -15.44
CA PRO A 360 6.77 -0.03 -16.12
C PRO A 360 7.07 0.30 -17.58
N ILE A 361 6.07 0.83 -18.28
CA ILE A 361 6.15 1.40 -19.62
C ILE A 361 5.64 2.83 -19.52
N GLN A 362 6.44 3.79 -20.02
CA GLN A 362 6.12 5.23 -20.00
C GLN A 362 5.30 5.65 -21.21
N VAL A 363 5.58 5.02 -22.36
CA VAL A 363 4.90 5.32 -23.62
C VAL A 363 4.47 4.03 -24.30
N ILE A 364 3.18 3.91 -24.60
CA ILE A 364 2.67 2.86 -25.47
C ILE A 364 2.36 3.43 -26.86
N ILE A 365 2.87 2.80 -27.90
CA ILE A 365 2.59 3.14 -29.29
C ILE A 365 1.52 2.16 -29.79
N VAL A 366 0.38 2.69 -30.22
CA VAL A 366 -0.75 1.87 -30.72
C VAL A 366 -0.99 2.19 -32.19
N PRO A 367 -0.52 1.32 -33.10
CA PRO A 367 -0.92 1.33 -34.49
C PRO A 367 -2.44 1.11 -34.61
N ILE A 368 -3.13 1.96 -35.38
CA ILE A 368 -4.57 1.84 -35.62
C ILE A 368 -4.87 0.67 -36.56
N THR A 369 -3.95 0.40 -37.50
CA THR A 369 -3.95 -0.79 -38.36
C THR A 369 -2.54 -1.35 -38.45
N ASN A 370 -2.43 -2.66 -38.78
CA ASN A 370 -1.13 -3.34 -38.90
C ASN A 370 -0.49 -3.21 -40.28
N GLU A 371 -0.77 -2.14 -41.02
CA GLU A 371 -0.15 -1.88 -42.33
C GLU A 371 1.35 -1.62 -42.17
N THR A 372 2.14 -2.14 -43.11
CA THR A 372 3.61 -2.08 -43.10
C THR A 372 4.14 -0.65 -42.89
N LEU A 373 3.53 0.35 -43.53
CA LEU A 373 3.92 1.75 -43.40
C LEU A 373 3.77 2.26 -41.95
N ILE A 374 2.65 1.90 -41.30
CA ILE A 374 2.34 2.34 -39.93
C ILE A 374 3.24 1.62 -38.92
N ILE A 375 3.43 0.31 -39.09
CA ILE A 375 4.33 -0.48 -38.25
C ILE A 375 5.78 -0.01 -38.36
N ASN A 376 6.26 0.33 -39.56
CA ASN A 376 7.60 0.85 -39.75
C ASN A 376 7.81 2.22 -39.08
N GLU A 377 6.81 3.11 -39.14
CA GLU A 377 6.90 4.40 -38.41
C GLU A 377 6.81 4.17 -36.89
N ALA A 378 5.97 3.25 -36.41
CA ALA A 378 5.91 2.89 -35.00
C ALA A 378 7.26 2.36 -34.49
N LYS A 379 7.97 1.57 -35.27
CA LYS A 379 9.33 1.10 -34.96
C LYS A 379 10.33 2.25 -34.84
N LYS A 380 10.33 3.19 -35.81
CA LYS A 380 11.20 4.38 -35.75
C LYS A 380 10.94 5.22 -34.48
N ILE A 381 9.65 5.42 -34.14
CA ILE A 381 9.29 6.10 -32.90
C ILE A 381 9.81 5.35 -31.68
N LYS A 382 9.63 4.03 -31.64
CA LYS A 382 10.14 3.19 -30.55
C LYS A 382 11.65 3.31 -30.39
N ASP A 383 12.41 3.21 -31.50
CA ASP A 383 13.86 3.26 -31.48
C ASP A 383 14.33 4.63 -30.97
N GLU A 384 13.76 5.74 -31.46
CA GLU A 384 14.01 7.09 -30.99
C GLU A 384 13.76 7.26 -29.48
N LEU A 385 12.66 6.71 -28.97
CA LEU A 385 12.33 6.76 -27.54
C LEU A 385 13.32 5.94 -26.71
N GLN A 386 13.71 4.75 -27.16
CA GLN A 386 14.67 3.89 -26.47
C GLN A 386 16.07 4.49 -26.42
N GLU A 387 16.54 5.12 -27.49
CA GLU A 387 17.81 5.89 -27.53
C GLU A 387 17.82 7.01 -26.48
N ASN A 388 16.65 7.60 -26.21
CA ASN A 388 16.48 8.62 -25.16
C ASN A 388 16.07 8.04 -23.78
N ARG A 389 16.28 6.73 -23.55
CA ARG A 389 16.03 6.03 -22.27
C ARG A 389 14.57 6.11 -21.79
N ILE A 390 13.63 6.26 -22.72
CA ILE A 390 12.19 6.24 -22.43
C ILE A 390 11.69 4.81 -22.61
N SER A 391 11.13 4.21 -21.57
CA SER A 391 10.58 2.86 -21.66
C SER A 391 9.30 2.86 -22.47
N CYS A 392 9.33 2.15 -23.63
CA CYS A 392 8.20 2.13 -24.54
C CYS A 392 7.96 0.75 -25.14
N LYS A 393 6.73 0.53 -25.63
CA LYS A 393 6.32 -0.69 -26.34
C LYS A 393 5.41 -0.33 -27.50
N ILE A 394 5.39 -1.17 -28.54
CA ILE A 394 4.39 -1.15 -29.61
C ILE A 394 3.34 -2.24 -29.27
N ASP A 395 2.07 -1.90 -29.38
CA ASP A 395 0.97 -2.87 -29.35
C ASP A 395 0.47 -3.13 -30.78
N ASP A 396 1.12 -4.08 -31.42
CA ASP A 396 0.81 -4.57 -32.77
C ASP A 396 -0.10 -5.82 -32.76
N SER A 397 -0.75 -6.12 -31.63
CA SER A 397 -1.71 -7.22 -31.52
C SER A 397 -2.89 -7.04 -32.49
N GLU A 398 -3.64 -8.13 -32.76
CA GLU A 398 -4.83 -8.12 -33.63
C GLU A 398 -6.08 -7.53 -32.95
N ALA A 399 -6.00 -7.09 -31.69
CA ALA A 399 -7.09 -6.47 -30.97
C ALA A 399 -7.52 -5.15 -31.63
N ARG A 400 -8.81 -4.80 -31.50
CA ARG A 400 -9.31 -3.51 -32.01
C ARG A 400 -8.66 -2.33 -31.27
N PRO A 401 -8.45 -1.18 -31.93
CA PRO A 401 -7.82 -0.03 -31.30
C PRO A 401 -8.45 0.38 -29.95
N GLY A 402 -9.78 0.36 -29.84
CA GLY A 402 -10.49 0.65 -28.60
C GLY A 402 -10.18 -0.34 -27.46
N GLU A 403 -10.02 -1.62 -27.76
CA GLU A 403 -9.65 -2.65 -26.79
C GLU A 403 -8.21 -2.45 -26.30
N LYS A 404 -7.27 -2.13 -27.22
CA LYS A 404 -5.89 -1.74 -26.87
C LYS A 404 -5.86 -0.52 -25.97
N PHE A 405 -6.68 0.51 -26.28
CA PHE A 405 -6.75 1.72 -25.47
C PHE A 405 -7.20 1.43 -24.03
N TYR A 406 -8.28 0.68 -23.86
CA TYR A 406 -8.77 0.26 -22.54
C TYR A 406 -7.77 -0.60 -21.79
N PHE A 407 -7.10 -1.53 -22.47
CA PHE A 407 -6.08 -2.36 -21.85
C PHE A 407 -4.93 -1.52 -21.25
N TRP A 408 -4.40 -0.58 -22.03
CA TRP A 408 -3.29 0.27 -21.57
C TRP A 408 -3.71 1.35 -20.58
N GLU A 409 -4.96 1.82 -20.63
CA GLU A 409 -5.55 2.64 -19.57
C GLU A 409 -5.67 1.87 -18.26
N MET A 410 -6.10 0.60 -18.32
CA MET A 410 -6.12 -0.30 -17.15
C MET A 410 -4.72 -0.49 -16.56
N LYS A 411 -3.72 -0.67 -17.40
CA LYS A 411 -2.30 -0.79 -17.01
C LYS A 411 -1.69 0.51 -16.49
N GLY A 412 -2.34 1.65 -16.70
CA GLY A 412 -1.91 2.96 -16.19
C GLY A 412 -0.69 3.55 -16.90
N VAL A 413 -0.48 3.20 -18.17
CA VAL A 413 0.61 3.77 -18.99
C VAL A 413 0.41 5.28 -19.13
N PRO A 414 1.39 6.12 -18.75
CA PRO A 414 1.25 7.57 -18.72
C PRO A 414 0.90 8.21 -20.06
N LEU A 415 1.54 7.78 -21.15
CA LEU A 415 1.34 8.31 -22.50
C LEU A 415 1.00 7.20 -23.50
N ARG A 416 0.01 7.45 -24.35
CA ARG A 416 -0.31 6.61 -25.50
C ARG A 416 -0.19 7.41 -26.79
N ILE A 417 0.62 6.93 -27.72
CA ILE A 417 0.73 7.44 -29.09
C ILE A 417 -0.22 6.64 -29.98
N GLU A 418 -1.19 7.28 -30.58
CA GLU A 418 -2.12 6.70 -31.53
C GLU A 418 -1.59 7.02 -32.95
N LEU A 419 -1.29 5.99 -33.74
CA LEU A 419 -0.64 6.13 -35.04
C LEU A 419 -1.47 5.47 -36.14
N GLY A 420 -1.98 6.29 -37.07
CA GLY A 420 -2.72 5.85 -38.23
C GLY A 420 -2.19 6.49 -39.52
N LYS A 421 -2.81 6.20 -40.67
CA LYS A 421 -2.45 6.81 -41.98
C LYS A 421 -2.48 8.33 -41.94
N LYS A 422 -3.49 8.90 -41.28
CA LYS A 422 -3.67 10.36 -41.20
C LYS A 422 -2.52 11.02 -40.46
N GLU A 423 -2.10 10.43 -39.32
CA GLU A 423 -0.98 10.94 -38.52
C GLU A 423 0.32 10.97 -39.35
N ILE A 424 0.57 9.91 -40.15
CA ILE A 424 1.75 9.83 -41.04
C ILE A 424 1.68 10.88 -42.13
N GLN A 425 0.54 11.01 -42.82
CA GLN A 425 0.34 11.97 -43.91
C GLN A 425 0.49 13.43 -43.43
N GLU A 426 -0.07 13.77 -42.28
CA GLU A 426 0.00 15.08 -41.65
C GLU A 426 1.34 15.34 -40.94
N LYS A 427 2.23 14.36 -40.84
CA LYS A 427 3.46 14.40 -40.04
C LYS A 427 3.20 14.85 -38.59
N LYS A 428 2.11 14.35 -37.99
CA LYS A 428 1.67 14.62 -36.62
C LYS A 428 1.50 13.33 -35.85
N LEU A 429 1.46 13.42 -34.53
CA LEU A 429 1.15 12.32 -33.62
C LEU A 429 -0.05 12.70 -32.77
N THR A 430 -0.97 11.78 -32.58
CA THR A 430 -2.04 11.92 -31.59
C THR A 430 -1.57 11.27 -30.29
N ILE A 431 -1.44 12.07 -29.23
CA ILE A 431 -0.96 11.62 -27.92
C ILE A 431 -2.09 11.76 -26.91
N TYR A 432 -2.35 10.69 -26.17
CA TYR A 432 -3.26 10.66 -25.03
C TYR A 432 -2.48 10.66 -23.71
N ARG A 433 -2.88 11.51 -22.78
CA ARG A 433 -2.32 11.60 -21.42
C ARG A 433 -3.26 10.94 -20.43
N ARG A 434 -2.75 9.96 -19.67
CA ARG A 434 -3.54 9.19 -18.70
C ARG A 434 -3.90 9.97 -17.43
N ASP A 435 -3.12 10.98 -17.08
CA ASP A 435 -3.33 11.81 -15.88
C ASP A 435 -4.46 12.84 -16.02
N THR A 436 -4.76 13.27 -17.26
CA THR A 436 -5.78 14.28 -17.57
C THR A 436 -6.92 13.75 -18.43
N ASP A 437 -6.78 12.54 -19.00
CA ASP A 437 -7.68 11.95 -19.99
C ASP A 437 -7.81 12.77 -21.30
N ASN A 438 -6.84 13.65 -21.57
CA ASN A 438 -6.84 14.52 -22.75
C ASN A 438 -6.04 13.92 -23.91
N LYS A 439 -6.46 14.26 -25.14
CA LYS A 439 -5.71 13.97 -26.37
C LYS A 439 -5.22 15.28 -26.99
N GLU A 440 -4.00 15.26 -27.46
CA GLU A 440 -3.41 16.38 -28.20
C GLU A 440 -2.75 15.87 -29.49
N LYS A 441 -2.70 16.76 -30.50
CA LYS A 441 -1.97 16.51 -31.73
C LYS A 441 -0.71 17.37 -31.75
N ILE A 442 0.43 16.73 -31.90
CA ILE A 442 1.73 17.39 -31.96
C ILE A 442 2.44 17.11 -33.29
N PRO A 443 3.31 17.98 -33.78
CA PRO A 443 4.20 17.66 -34.89
C PRO A 443 5.12 16.49 -34.52
N ARG A 444 5.37 15.57 -35.47
CA ARG A 444 6.22 14.39 -35.26
C ARG A 444 7.62 14.76 -34.74
N GLY A 445 8.23 15.81 -35.27
CA GLY A 445 9.55 16.28 -34.85
C GLY A 445 9.60 16.94 -33.47
N LYS A 446 8.45 17.13 -32.79
CA LYS A 446 8.37 17.70 -31.44
C LYS A 446 8.14 16.63 -30.36
N LEU A 447 8.25 15.34 -30.68
CA LEU A 447 7.91 14.24 -29.78
C LEU A 447 8.74 14.26 -28.49
N LEU A 448 10.04 14.36 -28.58
CA LEU A 448 10.93 14.34 -27.41
C LEU A 448 10.74 15.57 -26.51
N GLU A 449 10.61 16.75 -27.08
CA GLU A 449 10.32 18.01 -26.35
C GLU A 449 8.98 17.90 -25.59
N PHE A 450 7.96 17.35 -26.27
CA PHE A 450 6.66 17.11 -25.65
C PHE A 450 6.76 16.13 -24.47
N ILE A 451 7.46 14.99 -24.65
CA ILE A 451 7.59 13.98 -23.60
C ILE A 451 8.38 14.53 -22.40
N GLU A 452 9.44 15.30 -22.63
CA GLU A 452 10.18 15.93 -21.54
C GLU A 452 9.28 16.84 -20.69
N THR A 453 8.46 17.65 -21.33
CA THR A 453 7.49 18.53 -20.65
C THR A 453 6.40 17.72 -19.96
N ALA A 454 5.76 16.80 -20.68
CA ALA A 454 4.66 15.99 -20.19
C ALA A 454 5.07 15.12 -18.99
N SER A 455 6.28 14.57 -18.98
CA SER A 455 6.80 13.75 -17.88
C SER A 455 6.83 14.50 -16.54
N LYS A 456 7.25 15.77 -16.57
CA LYS A 456 7.29 16.65 -15.39
C LYS A 456 5.87 17.05 -14.95
N GLU A 457 5.01 17.37 -15.92
CA GLU A 457 3.62 17.78 -15.66
C GLU A 457 2.76 16.63 -15.11
N ILE A 458 2.89 15.42 -15.65
CA ILE A 458 2.17 14.23 -15.18
C ILE A 458 2.43 14.04 -13.68
N ASN A 459 3.69 14.10 -13.27
CA ASN A 459 4.04 13.92 -11.86
C ASN A 459 3.45 15.04 -10.98
N LYS A 460 3.63 16.30 -11.39
CA LYS A 460 3.08 17.47 -10.68
C LYS A 460 1.55 17.41 -10.57
N ASN A 461 0.87 16.97 -11.63
CA ASN A 461 -0.59 16.85 -11.63
C ASN A 461 -1.09 15.76 -10.68
N LEU A 462 -0.46 14.58 -10.68
CA LEU A 462 -0.81 13.50 -9.76
C LEU A 462 -0.57 13.90 -8.30
N ILE A 463 0.56 14.53 -7.99
CA ILE A 463 0.86 15.07 -6.66
C ILE A 463 -0.22 16.07 -6.24
N LYS A 464 -0.50 17.07 -7.07
CA LYS A 464 -1.51 18.11 -6.78
C LYS A 464 -2.90 17.53 -6.51
N GLN A 465 -3.34 16.55 -7.30
CA GLN A 465 -4.62 15.88 -7.10
C GLN A 465 -4.64 15.13 -5.75
N ALA A 466 -3.58 14.37 -5.46
CA ALA A 466 -3.48 13.57 -4.24
C ALA A 466 -3.40 14.46 -2.98
N ASP A 467 -2.58 15.51 -2.99
CA ASP A 467 -2.44 16.47 -1.88
C ASP A 467 -3.75 17.19 -1.56
N SER A 468 -4.46 17.62 -2.61
CA SER A 468 -5.75 18.29 -2.44
C SER A 468 -6.78 17.38 -1.78
N LEU A 469 -6.89 16.13 -2.25
CA LEU A 469 -7.78 15.14 -1.67
C LEU A 469 -7.41 14.82 -0.21
N PHE A 470 -6.14 14.64 0.08
CA PHE A 470 -5.66 14.33 1.42
C PHE A 470 -5.91 15.47 2.40
N LYS A 471 -5.56 16.70 2.04
CA LYS A 471 -5.76 17.89 2.88
C LYS A 471 -7.21 18.08 3.28
N ASN A 472 -8.14 17.85 2.37
CA ASN A 472 -9.59 17.98 2.59
C ASN A 472 -10.17 16.89 3.50
N LYS A 473 -9.40 15.86 3.84
CA LYS A 473 -9.79 14.78 4.74
C LYS A 473 -9.37 14.99 6.19
N ILE A 474 -8.62 16.04 6.51
CA ILE A 474 -8.18 16.35 7.87
C ILE A 474 -9.15 17.39 8.47
N ILE A 475 -9.85 17.03 9.54
CA ILE A 475 -10.92 17.84 10.13
C ILE A 475 -10.67 18.07 11.61
N ASP A 476 -10.77 19.33 12.04
CA ASP A 476 -10.66 19.72 13.45
C ASP A 476 -11.94 19.38 14.21
N THR A 477 -11.80 18.77 15.39
CA THR A 477 -12.93 18.44 16.26
C THR A 477 -12.64 18.71 17.73
N GLY A 478 -13.70 19.03 18.49
CA GLY A 478 -13.64 19.30 19.93
C GLY A 478 -14.55 18.41 20.76
N THR A 479 -15.39 17.57 20.13
CA THR A 479 -16.31 16.68 20.85
C THR A 479 -16.19 15.24 20.39
N LYS A 480 -16.47 14.30 21.29
CA LYS A 480 -16.44 12.85 21.00
C LYS A 480 -17.48 12.48 19.93
N GLN A 481 -18.61 13.17 19.86
CA GLN A 481 -19.63 12.93 18.85
C GLN A 481 -19.12 13.33 17.44
N GLU A 482 -18.58 14.56 17.29
CA GLU A 482 -17.96 14.99 16.03
C GLU A 482 -16.80 14.05 15.61
N LEU A 483 -15.98 13.59 16.59
CA LEU A 483 -14.91 12.63 16.34
C LEU A 483 -15.45 11.38 15.66
N LYS A 484 -16.51 10.78 16.21
CA LYS A 484 -17.12 9.56 15.65
C LYS A 484 -17.63 9.80 14.24
N GLU A 485 -18.33 10.90 14.00
CA GLU A 485 -18.85 11.27 12.67
C GLU A 485 -17.73 11.45 11.63
N ILE A 486 -16.61 12.09 12.01
CA ILE A 486 -15.44 12.28 11.13
C ILE A 486 -14.81 10.92 10.79
N ILE A 487 -14.64 10.05 11.78
CA ILE A 487 -14.05 8.72 11.60
C ILE A 487 -14.94 7.81 10.75
N ASP A 488 -16.27 7.87 10.96
CA ASP A 488 -17.23 7.08 10.16
C ASP A 488 -17.34 7.61 8.72
N ALA A 489 -17.09 8.89 8.50
CA ALA A 489 -16.97 9.48 7.17
C ALA A 489 -15.61 9.18 6.47
N GLY A 490 -14.75 8.34 7.03
CA GLY A 490 -13.46 7.95 6.45
C GLY A 490 -12.46 9.11 6.37
N LYS A 491 -12.39 9.92 7.43
CA LYS A 491 -11.52 11.08 7.53
C LYS A 491 -10.57 10.97 8.72
N ILE A 492 -9.60 11.86 8.79
CA ILE A 492 -8.67 12.01 9.92
C ILE A 492 -9.17 13.14 10.81
N ALA A 493 -9.35 12.84 12.08
CA ALA A 493 -9.70 13.85 13.09
C ALA A 493 -8.45 14.45 13.71
N ARG A 494 -8.37 15.79 13.77
CA ARG A 494 -7.34 16.53 14.50
C ARG A 494 -7.97 17.11 15.76
N CYS A 495 -7.48 16.75 16.94
CA CYS A 495 -8.11 17.08 18.21
C CYS A 495 -7.09 17.26 19.37
N GLY A 496 -7.56 17.82 20.49
CA GLY A 496 -6.78 17.91 21.72
C GLY A 496 -6.70 16.57 22.45
N PHE A 497 -5.56 16.30 23.08
CA PHE A 497 -5.33 15.08 23.86
C PHE A 497 -4.55 15.38 25.15
N CYS A 498 -4.88 14.68 26.25
CA CYS A 498 -4.31 14.97 27.56
C CYS A 498 -2.83 14.60 27.68
N SER A 499 -2.38 13.50 27.04
CA SER A 499 -0.99 13.08 27.08
C SER A 499 -0.71 12.06 25.96
N THR A 500 0.51 12.03 25.45
CA THR A 500 1.03 10.99 24.55
C THR A 500 1.92 9.97 25.28
N GLU A 501 2.07 10.13 26.59
CA GLU A 501 2.75 9.18 27.48
C GLU A 501 1.74 8.20 28.10
N LYS A 502 2.23 7.22 28.87
CA LYS A 502 1.39 6.14 29.47
C LYS A 502 0.15 6.64 30.22
N ASP A 503 0.19 7.85 30.79
CA ASP A 503 -0.97 8.44 31.46
C ASP A 503 -2.12 8.82 30.50
N GLY A 504 -1.83 8.92 29.20
CA GLY A 504 -2.82 9.12 28.13
C GLY A 504 -3.43 7.84 27.55
N GLU A 505 -2.84 6.67 27.81
CA GLU A 505 -3.22 5.38 27.21
C GLU A 505 -4.70 5.01 27.47
N LYS A 506 -5.21 5.30 28.67
CA LYS A 506 -6.63 5.07 28.99
C LYS A 506 -7.59 5.84 28.07
N CYS A 507 -7.24 7.06 27.69
CA CYS A 507 -8.04 7.82 26.72
C CYS A 507 -7.92 7.22 25.30
N ALA A 508 -6.76 6.72 24.93
CA ALA A 508 -6.55 6.03 23.65
C ALA A 508 -7.34 4.71 23.55
N GLU A 509 -7.38 3.93 24.63
CA GLU A 509 -8.21 2.72 24.70
C GLU A 509 -9.71 3.02 24.49
N ILE A 510 -10.21 4.14 25.00
CA ILE A 510 -11.61 4.55 24.78
C ILE A 510 -11.82 4.90 23.30
N VAL A 511 -10.87 5.57 22.65
CA VAL A 511 -10.92 5.84 21.20
C VAL A 511 -10.98 4.53 20.42
N GLU A 512 -10.14 3.56 20.77
CA GLU A 512 -10.11 2.26 20.11
C GLU A 512 -11.43 1.48 20.30
N LYS A 513 -11.89 1.34 21.56
CA LYS A 513 -13.05 0.51 21.91
C LYS A 513 -14.39 1.10 21.43
N GLU A 514 -14.55 2.44 21.53
CA GLU A 514 -15.86 3.08 21.28
C GLU A 514 -15.96 3.79 19.93
N ILE A 515 -14.82 4.20 19.35
CA ILE A 515 -14.77 4.91 18.05
C ILE A 515 -14.25 3.98 16.94
N ASN A 516 -13.60 2.86 17.30
CA ASN A 516 -12.92 1.96 16.37
C ASN A 516 -11.88 2.70 15.50
N ALA A 517 -11.04 3.49 16.16
CA ALA A 517 -9.96 4.27 15.56
C ALA A 517 -8.75 4.31 16.50
N GLU A 518 -7.61 4.76 16.02
CA GLU A 518 -6.36 4.81 16.77
C GLU A 518 -5.81 6.25 16.84
N VAL A 519 -5.16 6.57 17.96
CA VAL A 519 -4.40 7.81 18.12
C VAL A 519 -3.09 7.64 17.35
N ARG A 520 -2.97 8.31 16.21
CA ARG A 520 -1.80 8.15 15.31
C ARG A 520 -0.56 8.90 15.79
N GLY A 521 -0.72 9.87 16.67
CA GLY A 521 0.37 10.64 17.29
C GLY A 521 0.28 12.13 17.06
N THR A 522 1.41 12.81 17.30
CA THR A 522 1.59 14.26 17.10
C THR A 522 2.43 14.52 15.86
N LYS A 523 2.22 15.66 15.19
CA LYS A 523 3.19 16.11 14.19
C LYS A 523 4.56 16.37 14.81
N LEU A 524 5.59 16.36 13.98
CA LEU A 524 6.97 16.68 14.40
C LEU A 524 7.07 18.11 14.93
N GLU A 525 6.54 19.07 14.19
CA GLU A 525 6.33 20.43 14.64
C GLU A 525 5.17 20.45 15.62
N LYS A 526 5.48 20.55 16.91
CA LYS A 526 4.49 20.46 17.98
C LYS A 526 3.47 21.60 17.85
N GLU A 527 2.23 21.22 17.62
CA GLU A 527 1.11 22.15 17.54
C GLU A 527 0.61 22.51 18.96
N LYS A 528 0.37 23.79 19.20
CA LYS A 528 -0.21 24.23 20.49
C LYS A 528 -1.72 23.98 20.49
N PRO A 529 -2.26 23.31 21.54
CA PRO A 529 -3.70 23.15 21.68
C PRO A 529 -4.41 24.49 21.82
N GLN A 530 -5.41 24.76 20.97
CA GLN A 530 -6.22 25.99 21.01
C GLN A 530 -7.60 25.77 20.35
N GLY A 531 -8.59 26.60 20.70
CA GLY A 531 -9.94 26.48 20.14
C GLY A 531 -10.52 25.08 20.35
N LYS A 532 -10.96 24.42 19.29
CA LYS A 532 -11.51 23.04 19.33
C LYS A 532 -10.53 22.02 19.91
N THR A 533 -9.23 22.27 19.88
CA THR A 533 -8.20 21.35 20.40
C THR A 533 -7.71 21.67 21.82
N SER A 534 -8.33 22.62 22.51
CA SER A 534 -7.88 23.06 23.84
C SER A 534 -8.10 22.05 24.98
N ARG A 535 -9.00 21.09 24.77
CA ARG A 535 -9.32 20.06 25.75
C ARG A 535 -9.17 18.66 25.14
N CYS A 536 -8.85 17.69 26.00
CA CYS A 536 -8.80 16.28 25.59
C CYS A 536 -10.18 15.82 25.12
N ILE A 537 -10.22 15.28 23.91
CA ILE A 537 -11.45 14.81 23.24
C ILE A 537 -12.22 13.74 24.03
N ILE A 538 -11.57 13.06 24.99
CA ILE A 538 -12.14 11.96 25.77
C ILE A 538 -12.40 12.39 27.22
N CYS A 539 -11.37 12.80 27.98
CA CYS A 539 -11.50 13.07 29.42
C CYS A 539 -11.79 14.54 29.75
N ASN A 540 -11.88 15.41 28.76
CA ASN A 540 -12.16 16.86 28.88
C ASN A 540 -11.16 17.65 29.74
N LYS A 541 -10.03 17.08 30.19
CA LYS A 541 -8.95 17.80 30.84
C LYS A 541 -8.27 18.75 29.84
N PRO A 542 -7.56 19.80 30.30
CA PRO A 542 -6.75 20.62 29.40
C PRO A 542 -5.85 19.77 28.55
N ALA A 543 -5.84 19.99 27.23
CA ALA A 543 -5.00 19.23 26.31
C ALA A 543 -3.56 19.69 26.41
N LYS A 544 -2.62 18.73 26.46
CA LYS A 544 -1.19 19.00 26.37
C LYS A 544 -0.69 18.88 24.91
N HIS A 545 -1.39 18.10 24.11
CA HIS A 545 -1.00 17.79 22.74
C HIS A 545 -2.17 17.93 21.76
N VAL A 546 -1.84 18.27 20.52
CA VAL A 546 -2.73 18.08 19.36
C VAL A 546 -2.36 16.74 18.73
N VAL A 547 -3.32 15.84 18.67
CA VAL A 547 -3.15 14.51 18.06
C VAL A 547 -4.05 14.32 16.85
N TYR A 548 -3.72 13.30 16.07
CA TYR A 548 -4.48 12.88 14.90
C TYR A 548 -5.03 11.49 15.18
N ILE A 549 -6.33 11.29 14.88
CA ILE A 549 -7.04 10.03 15.09
C ILE A 549 -7.60 9.56 13.76
N ALA A 550 -7.42 8.28 13.44
CA ALA A 550 -7.90 7.67 12.20
C ALA A 550 -8.12 6.16 12.38
N LYS A 551 -8.94 5.57 11.50
CA LYS A 551 -8.96 4.10 11.32
C LYS A 551 -7.67 3.66 10.66
N SER A 552 -7.12 2.50 11.04
CA SER A 552 -5.91 1.91 10.45
C SER A 552 -6.20 0.53 9.83
N TYR A 553 -5.25 0.04 9.01
CA TYR A 553 -5.30 -1.32 8.45
C TYR A 553 -4.74 -2.36 9.42
#